data_114d109f8dd7c9e192f6ea8c1009a95f
#
_entry.id   114d109f8dd7c9e192f6ea8c1009a95f
#
_cell.length_a   1.000
_cell.length_b   1.000
_cell.length_c   1.000
_cell.angle_alpha   90.00
_cell.angle_beta   90.00
_cell.angle_gamma   90.00
#
_symmetry.space_group_name_H-M   'P 1'
#
loop_
_entity.id
_entity.type
_entity.pdbx_description
1 polymer ?
#
loop_
_entity_poly.entity_id
_entity_poly.type
_entity_poly.pdbx_seq_one_letter_code
_entity_poly.pdbx_strand_id
1 'polypeptide(L)'
;MCSSDLKGVSRAALDKAYAAAMRTVWQQAPDDPDAGTLFAEALMDLRPWDLWAPDGRPYPGTEELVATLEAILARVPDHPGACHYYIHAVEASQKPERALGCAERLPALMPGAGHLVHMPAHIYIRVGKYHESAERNMHAAHVDREYLAGRVLNGDYADGYYAHNLHFLWASLAMEGRHAEALKVARELKIGRAHV
;
A
#
# COMPACT_ATOMS: atom_id res chain seq x y z
N MET A 1 21.81 -3.37 -8.32
CA MET A 1 23.14 -3.20 -7.65
C MET A 1 23.44 -4.47 -6.87
N CYS A 2 24.65 -5.04 -7.02
CA CYS A 2 25.05 -6.21 -6.22
C CYS A 2 25.26 -5.79 -4.76
N SER A 3 24.77 -6.59 -3.81
CA SER A 3 24.86 -6.31 -2.36
C SER A 3 26.31 -6.19 -1.83
N SER A 4 27.32 -6.56 -2.64
CA SER A 4 28.75 -6.43 -2.32
C SER A 4 29.24 -4.98 -2.32
N ASP A 5 28.60 -4.08 -3.07
CA ASP A 5 29.04 -2.70 -3.26
C ASP A 5 28.59 -1.76 -2.13
N LEU A 6 27.70 -2.25 -1.27
CA LEU A 6 27.05 -1.47 -0.21
C LEU A 6 27.57 -1.81 1.20
N LYS A 7 28.66 -2.56 1.30
CA LYS A 7 29.25 -2.91 2.60
C LYS A 7 29.69 -1.64 3.35
N GLY A 8 29.02 -1.42 4.51
CA GLY A 8 29.34 -0.30 5.40
C GLY A 8 28.47 0.95 5.23
N VAL A 9 27.56 0.99 4.26
CA VAL A 9 26.58 2.09 4.11
C VAL A 9 25.29 1.72 4.84
N SER A 10 24.79 2.60 5.71
CA SER A 10 23.54 2.36 6.41
C SER A 10 22.34 2.48 5.46
N ARG A 11 21.27 1.73 5.70
CA ARG A 11 20.01 1.83 4.94
C ARG A 11 19.51 3.27 4.89
N ALA A 12 19.49 3.98 6.00
CA ALA A 12 19.06 5.38 6.07
C ALA A 12 19.89 6.32 5.20
N ALA A 13 21.20 6.06 5.00
CA ALA A 13 22.03 6.85 4.10
C ALA A 13 21.67 6.58 2.62
N LEU A 14 21.33 5.35 2.28
CA LEU A 14 20.89 4.96 0.95
C LEU A 14 19.51 5.57 0.62
N ASP A 15 18.56 5.51 1.55
CA ASP A 15 17.23 6.10 1.38
C ASP A 15 17.31 7.61 1.16
N LYS A 16 18.17 8.31 1.93
CA LYS A 16 18.41 9.74 1.73
C LYS A 16 19.01 10.05 0.35
N ALA A 17 19.98 9.25 -0.07
CA ALA A 17 20.61 9.42 -1.38
C ALA A 17 19.62 9.16 -2.52
N TYR A 18 18.79 8.13 -2.38
CA TYR A 18 17.72 7.80 -3.32
C TYR A 18 16.69 8.92 -3.41
N ALA A 19 16.17 9.39 -2.30
CA ALA A 19 15.21 10.50 -2.28
C ALA A 19 15.79 11.79 -2.89
N ALA A 20 17.08 12.11 -2.65
CA ALA A 20 17.73 13.25 -3.26
C ALA A 20 17.89 13.10 -4.78
N ALA A 21 18.24 11.89 -5.26
CA ALA A 21 18.35 11.60 -6.69
C ALA A 21 16.98 11.69 -7.37
N MET A 22 15.93 11.07 -6.79
CA MET A 22 14.59 11.10 -7.34
C MET A 22 13.99 12.51 -7.35
N ARG A 23 14.29 13.33 -6.35
CA ARG A 23 13.94 14.76 -6.37
C ARG A 23 14.51 15.47 -7.61
N THR A 24 15.77 15.19 -7.93
CA THR A 24 16.43 15.78 -9.11
C THR A 24 15.77 15.31 -10.40
N VAL A 25 15.45 14.01 -10.49
CA VAL A 25 14.73 13.43 -11.65
C VAL A 25 13.36 14.10 -11.82
N TRP A 26 12.58 14.20 -10.74
CA TRP A 26 11.27 14.85 -10.76
C TRP A 26 11.35 16.33 -11.17
N GLN A 27 12.36 17.06 -10.68
CA GLN A 27 12.57 18.47 -11.06
C GLN A 27 12.94 18.64 -12.53
N GLN A 28 13.63 17.66 -13.14
CA GLN A 28 14.01 17.68 -14.55
C GLN A 28 12.88 17.20 -15.48
N ALA A 29 11.96 16.38 -14.98
CA ALA A 29 10.84 15.83 -15.72
C ALA A 29 9.52 16.03 -14.95
N PRO A 30 9.08 17.27 -14.69
CA PRO A 30 7.91 17.53 -13.82
C PRO A 30 6.59 17.09 -14.45
N ASP A 31 6.58 16.78 -15.74
CA ASP A 31 5.41 16.30 -16.47
C ASP A 31 5.33 14.76 -16.53
N ASP A 32 6.37 14.06 -16.13
CA ASP A 32 6.40 12.61 -16.09
C ASP A 32 5.76 12.09 -14.77
N PRO A 33 4.57 11.46 -14.82
CA PRO A 33 3.89 10.99 -13.63
C PRO A 33 4.62 9.83 -12.94
N ASP A 34 5.37 9.00 -13.67
CA ASP A 34 6.17 7.92 -13.09
C ASP A 34 7.35 8.48 -12.29
N ALA A 35 8.04 9.49 -12.81
CA ALA A 35 9.13 10.15 -12.11
C ALA A 35 8.66 10.77 -10.78
N GLY A 36 7.51 11.46 -10.80
CA GLY A 36 6.92 12.01 -9.59
C GLY A 36 6.42 10.95 -8.61
N THR A 37 5.88 9.85 -9.11
CA THR A 37 5.42 8.73 -8.28
C THR A 37 6.59 8.03 -7.56
N LEU A 38 7.70 7.80 -8.28
CA LEU A 38 8.92 7.24 -7.69
C LEU A 38 9.61 8.21 -6.72
N PHE A 39 9.52 9.52 -6.97
CA PHE A 39 9.98 10.51 -5.99
C PHE A 39 9.13 10.46 -4.71
N ALA A 40 7.82 10.35 -4.83
CA ALA A 40 6.93 10.20 -3.68
C ALA A 40 7.25 8.93 -2.88
N GLU A 41 7.47 7.80 -3.56
CA GLU A 41 7.88 6.54 -2.93
C GLU A 41 9.22 6.71 -2.18
N ALA A 42 10.21 7.34 -2.82
CA ALA A 42 11.50 7.60 -2.18
C ALA A 42 11.39 8.48 -0.91
N LEU A 43 10.40 9.37 -0.83
CA LEU A 43 10.09 10.12 0.39
C LEU A 43 9.46 9.23 1.46
N MET A 44 8.64 8.24 1.08
CA MET A 44 8.07 7.27 2.03
C MET A 44 9.15 6.40 2.66
N ASP A 45 10.17 6.03 1.91
CA ASP A 45 11.31 5.24 2.41
C ASP A 45 12.11 5.96 3.51
N LEU A 46 12.07 7.28 3.57
CA LEU A 46 12.72 8.05 4.65
C LEU A 46 12.04 7.84 6.01
N ARG A 47 10.76 7.50 6.02
CA ARG A 47 9.94 7.27 7.23
C ARG A 47 8.89 6.18 6.96
N PRO A 48 9.28 4.93 6.80
CA PRO A 48 8.34 3.85 6.50
C PRO A 48 7.25 3.76 7.57
N TRP A 49 5.97 3.88 7.13
CA TRP A 49 4.77 3.78 7.98
C TRP A 49 4.61 4.86 9.08
N ASP A 50 5.52 5.83 9.17
CA ASP A 50 5.56 6.85 10.22
C ASP A 50 5.45 8.26 9.62
N LEU A 51 4.35 8.50 8.86
CA LEU A 51 4.11 9.76 8.16
C LEU A 51 3.36 10.78 9.03
N TRP A 52 2.55 10.32 9.98
CA TRP A 52 1.66 11.14 10.78
C TRP A 52 1.85 10.89 12.28
N ALA A 53 1.98 11.96 13.05
CA ALA A 53 2.01 11.89 14.50
C ALA A 53 0.62 11.48 15.06
N PRO A 54 0.53 10.95 16.30
CA PRO A 54 -0.74 10.56 16.91
C PRO A 54 -1.77 11.69 17.02
N ASP A 55 -1.34 12.94 17.04
CA ASP A 55 -2.20 14.12 17.04
C ASP A 55 -2.61 14.58 15.62
N GLY A 56 -2.20 13.84 14.60
CA GLY A 56 -2.52 14.08 13.20
C GLY A 56 -1.62 15.09 12.50
N ARG A 57 -0.57 15.60 13.16
CA ARG A 57 0.42 16.46 12.50
C ARG A 57 1.29 15.65 11.56
N PRO A 58 1.59 16.18 10.35
CA PRO A 58 2.51 15.52 9.43
C PRO A 58 3.95 15.58 9.98
N TYR A 59 4.68 14.50 9.85
CA TYR A 59 6.12 14.51 10.06
C TYR A 59 6.85 15.17 8.87
N PRO A 60 8.10 15.60 9.04
CA PRO A 60 8.89 16.22 7.97
C PRO A 60 8.92 15.37 6.70
N GLY A 61 8.62 15.98 5.55
CA GLY A 61 8.53 15.32 4.24
C GLY A 61 7.14 14.83 3.85
N THR A 62 6.23 14.61 4.80
CA THR A 62 4.88 14.09 4.51
C THR A 62 4.05 15.05 3.67
N GLU A 63 4.10 16.35 3.95
CA GLU A 63 3.35 17.33 3.15
C GLU A 63 3.83 17.39 1.71
N GLU A 64 5.15 17.34 1.48
CA GLU A 64 5.73 17.29 0.15
C GLU A 64 5.35 16.02 -0.60
N LEU A 65 5.42 14.87 0.07
CA LEU A 65 4.97 13.58 -0.45
C LEU A 65 3.50 13.65 -0.91
N VAL A 66 2.61 14.10 -0.04
CA VAL A 66 1.17 14.20 -0.34
C VAL A 66 0.91 15.17 -1.49
N ALA A 67 1.52 16.36 -1.45
CA ALA A 67 1.36 17.38 -2.50
C ALA A 67 1.87 16.87 -3.88
N THR A 68 2.97 16.11 -3.90
CA THR A 68 3.49 15.51 -5.14
C THR A 68 2.48 14.53 -5.74
N LEU A 69 1.94 13.62 -4.93
CA LEU A 69 0.94 12.65 -5.39
C LEU A 69 -0.36 13.31 -5.84
N GLU A 70 -0.82 14.34 -5.12
CA GLU A 70 -2.02 15.11 -5.51
C GLU A 70 -1.84 15.87 -6.82
N ALA A 71 -0.65 16.45 -7.06
CA ALA A 71 -0.34 17.11 -8.31
C ALA A 71 -0.33 16.14 -9.50
N ILE A 72 0.17 14.91 -9.31
CA ILE A 72 0.12 13.86 -10.32
C ILE A 72 -1.34 13.45 -10.59
N LEU A 73 -2.09 13.13 -9.54
CA LEU A 73 -3.46 12.64 -9.65
C LEU A 73 -4.43 13.69 -10.20
N ALA A 74 -4.14 14.98 -10.03
CA ALA A 74 -4.90 16.05 -10.67
C ALA A 74 -4.76 16.04 -12.20
N ARG A 75 -3.63 15.57 -12.73
CA ARG A 75 -3.33 15.50 -14.16
C ARG A 75 -3.64 14.12 -14.75
N VAL A 76 -3.33 13.08 -14.02
CA VAL A 76 -3.48 11.67 -14.42
C VAL A 76 -4.22 10.92 -13.31
N PRO A 77 -5.55 11.07 -13.19
CA PRO A 77 -6.34 10.50 -12.09
C PRO A 77 -6.27 8.97 -12.00
N ASP A 78 -6.02 8.31 -13.12
CA ASP A 78 -5.98 6.86 -13.25
C ASP A 78 -4.55 6.30 -13.21
N HIS A 79 -3.58 7.05 -12.67
CA HIS A 79 -2.22 6.54 -12.50
C HIS A 79 -2.17 5.53 -11.34
N PRO A 80 -1.94 4.22 -11.61
CA PRO A 80 -2.09 3.19 -10.57
C PRO A 80 -1.07 3.33 -9.44
N GLY A 81 0.20 3.63 -9.75
CA GLY A 81 1.24 3.83 -8.74
C GLY A 81 0.95 5.02 -7.84
N ALA A 82 0.53 6.16 -8.41
CA ALA A 82 0.18 7.34 -7.62
C ALA A 82 -1.06 7.09 -6.74
N CYS A 83 -2.09 6.40 -7.24
CA CYS A 83 -3.24 5.99 -6.43
C CYS A 83 -2.83 5.08 -5.28
N HIS A 84 -1.96 4.10 -5.53
CA HIS A 84 -1.45 3.18 -4.52
C HIS A 84 -0.74 3.94 -3.38
N TYR A 85 0.28 4.71 -3.73
CA TYR A 85 1.05 5.45 -2.71
C TYR A 85 0.24 6.56 -2.04
N TYR A 86 -0.72 7.18 -2.74
CA TYR A 86 -1.59 8.16 -2.12
C TYR A 86 -2.50 7.57 -1.04
N ILE A 87 -3.02 6.35 -1.25
CA ILE A 87 -3.77 5.62 -0.21
C ILE A 87 -2.90 5.47 1.03
N HIS A 88 -1.68 4.92 0.90
CA HIS A 88 -0.77 4.77 2.03
C HIS A 88 -0.34 6.10 2.67
N ALA A 89 -0.15 7.14 1.85
CA ALA A 89 0.27 8.45 2.34
C ALA A 89 -0.76 9.10 3.25
N VAL A 90 -2.07 8.83 3.05
CA VAL A 90 -3.14 9.53 3.79
C VAL A 90 -3.96 8.63 4.71
N GLU A 91 -3.83 7.30 4.65
CA GLU A 91 -4.63 6.36 5.45
C GLU A 91 -4.54 6.62 6.96
N ALA A 92 -3.36 7.04 7.45
CA ALA A 92 -3.15 7.37 8.86
C ALA A 92 -3.38 8.85 9.21
N SER A 93 -3.73 9.68 8.23
CA SER A 93 -4.05 11.10 8.45
C SER A 93 -5.42 11.26 9.13
N GLN A 94 -5.73 12.50 9.53
CA GLN A 94 -7.06 12.87 10.02
C GLN A 94 -8.14 12.91 8.92
N LYS A 95 -7.75 12.77 7.63
CA LYS A 95 -8.64 12.88 6.46
C LYS A 95 -8.37 11.75 5.46
N PRO A 96 -8.51 10.46 5.85
CA PRO A 96 -8.26 9.33 4.95
C PRO A 96 -9.25 9.30 3.77
N GLU A 97 -10.44 9.89 3.92
CA GLU A 97 -11.46 9.98 2.86
C GLU A 97 -10.97 10.69 1.59
N ARG A 98 -9.88 11.46 1.67
CA ARG A 98 -9.25 12.10 0.49
C ARG A 98 -8.85 11.09 -0.59
N ALA A 99 -8.51 9.87 -0.20
CA ALA A 99 -8.12 8.81 -1.12
C ALA A 99 -9.28 7.92 -1.60
N LEU A 100 -10.54 8.22 -1.26
CA LEU A 100 -11.69 7.41 -1.71
C LEU A 100 -11.74 7.28 -3.23
N GLY A 101 -11.50 8.36 -3.98
CA GLY A 101 -11.47 8.30 -5.44
C GLY A 101 -10.38 7.37 -6.00
N CYS A 102 -9.18 7.31 -5.38
CA CYS A 102 -8.15 6.34 -5.72
C CYS A 102 -8.55 4.91 -5.34
N ALA A 103 -9.12 4.74 -4.15
CA ALA A 103 -9.60 3.46 -3.66
C ALA A 103 -10.67 2.84 -4.59
N GLU A 104 -11.56 3.65 -5.13
CA GLU A 104 -12.60 3.18 -6.05
C GLU A 104 -12.05 2.75 -7.42
N ARG A 105 -11.04 3.46 -7.94
CA ARG A 105 -10.49 3.22 -9.29
C ARG A 105 -9.44 2.11 -9.35
N LEU A 106 -8.58 2.03 -8.35
CA LEU A 106 -7.37 1.20 -8.39
C LEU A 106 -7.59 -0.27 -8.71
N PRO A 107 -8.63 -0.97 -8.20
CA PRO A 107 -8.86 -2.37 -8.53
C PRO A 107 -9.15 -2.62 -10.02
N ALA A 108 -9.80 -1.67 -10.69
CA ALA A 108 -10.09 -1.79 -12.12
C ALA A 108 -8.85 -1.50 -12.98
N LEU A 109 -7.93 -0.66 -12.50
CA LEU A 109 -6.68 -0.33 -13.18
C LEU A 109 -5.70 -1.51 -13.18
N MET A 110 -5.70 -2.32 -12.10
CA MET A 110 -4.75 -3.43 -11.91
C MET A 110 -5.45 -4.69 -11.37
N PRO A 111 -6.42 -5.27 -12.10
CA PRO A 111 -7.29 -6.33 -11.58
C PRO A 111 -6.57 -7.66 -11.30
N GLY A 112 -5.42 -7.90 -11.92
CA GLY A 112 -4.61 -9.10 -11.71
C GLY A 112 -3.58 -8.97 -10.58
N ALA A 113 -3.51 -7.82 -9.91
CA ALA A 113 -2.56 -7.59 -8.82
C ALA A 113 -3.32 -7.59 -7.47
N GLY A 114 -3.31 -8.73 -6.77
CA GLY A 114 -4.08 -8.92 -5.53
C GLY A 114 -3.84 -7.82 -4.50
N HIS A 115 -2.59 -7.38 -4.31
CA HIS A 115 -2.27 -6.28 -3.43
C HIS A 115 -2.97 -4.96 -3.85
N LEU A 116 -3.02 -4.63 -5.15
CA LEU A 116 -3.68 -3.41 -5.61
C LEU A 116 -5.22 -3.51 -5.58
N VAL A 117 -5.76 -4.72 -5.71
CA VAL A 117 -7.19 -4.98 -5.49
C VAL A 117 -7.57 -4.83 -4.01
N HIS A 118 -6.66 -5.16 -3.09
CA HIS A 118 -6.83 -4.98 -1.64
C HIS A 118 -6.75 -3.50 -1.20
N MET A 119 -5.97 -2.66 -1.86
CA MET A 119 -5.66 -1.31 -1.42
C MET A 119 -6.84 -0.42 -0.99
N PRO A 120 -8.03 -0.50 -1.61
CA PRO A 120 -9.21 0.23 -1.12
C PRO A 120 -9.54 -0.02 0.34
N ALA A 121 -9.25 -1.22 0.85
CA ALA A 121 -9.58 -1.61 2.21
C ALA A 121 -8.87 -0.75 3.27
N HIS A 122 -7.66 -0.25 2.96
CA HIS A 122 -6.93 0.68 3.81
C HIS A 122 -7.75 1.95 4.13
N ILE A 123 -8.45 2.47 3.12
CA ILE A 123 -9.31 3.65 3.29
C ILE A 123 -10.68 3.25 3.86
N TYR A 124 -11.28 2.18 3.35
CA TYR A 124 -12.61 1.75 3.77
C TYR A 124 -12.68 1.45 5.27
N ILE A 125 -11.67 0.77 5.83
CA ILE A 125 -11.64 0.48 7.27
C ILE A 125 -11.50 1.76 8.11
N ARG A 126 -10.81 2.78 7.59
CA ARG A 126 -10.62 4.07 8.28
C ARG A 126 -11.86 4.94 8.28
N VAL A 127 -12.74 4.78 7.28
CA VAL A 127 -13.99 5.55 7.14
C VAL A 127 -15.23 4.75 7.54
N GLY A 128 -15.05 3.57 8.17
CA GLY A 128 -16.14 2.74 8.69
C GLY A 128 -16.91 1.93 7.63
N LYS A 129 -16.40 1.82 6.41
CA LYS A 129 -16.95 1.02 5.33
C LYS A 129 -16.44 -0.43 5.40
N TYR A 130 -16.79 -1.12 6.48
CA TYR A 130 -16.27 -2.47 6.75
C TYR A 130 -16.76 -3.51 5.75
N HIS A 131 -17.99 -3.37 5.26
CA HIS A 131 -18.55 -4.26 4.25
C HIS A 131 -17.73 -4.19 2.95
N GLU A 132 -17.55 -2.99 2.41
CA GLU A 132 -16.77 -2.78 1.20
C GLU A 132 -15.31 -3.23 1.39
N SER A 133 -14.75 -3.03 2.58
CA SER A 133 -13.42 -3.54 2.92
C SER A 133 -13.37 -5.06 2.88
N ALA A 134 -14.36 -5.76 3.45
CA ALA A 134 -14.44 -7.23 3.40
C ALA A 134 -14.56 -7.73 1.96
N GLU A 135 -15.46 -7.16 1.15
CA GLU A 135 -15.65 -7.53 -0.25
C GLU A 135 -14.36 -7.37 -1.08
N ARG A 136 -13.63 -6.25 -0.90
CA ARG A 136 -12.36 -6.03 -1.60
C ARG A 136 -11.30 -7.05 -1.20
N ASN A 137 -11.19 -7.38 0.08
CA ASN A 137 -10.23 -8.37 0.55
C ASN A 137 -10.59 -9.80 0.15
N MET A 138 -11.86 -10.16 0.08
CA MET A 138 -12.29 -11.44 -0.49
C MET A 138 -11.87 -11.57 -1.95
N HIS A 139 -12.05 -10.51 -2.74
CA HIS A 139 -11.62 -10.47 -4.13
C HIS A 139 -10.09 -10.52 -4.24
N ALA A 140 -9.36 -9.71 -3.47
CA ALA A 140 -7.90 -9.73 -3.45
C ALA A 140 -7.33 -11.11 -3.10
N ALA A 141 -7.89 -11.75 -2.07
CA ALA A 141 -7.49 -13.10 -1.67
C ALA A 141 -7.79 -14.16 -2.76
N HIS A 142 -8.85 -13.97 -3.56
CA HIS A 142 -9.11 -14.83 -4.72
C HIS A 142 -8.04 -14.65 -5.79
N VAL A 143 -7.73 -13.41 -6.17
CA VAL A 143 -6.68 -13.08 -7.14
C VAL A 143 -5.32 -13.63 -6.70
N ASP A 144 -4.99 -13.50 -5.41
CA ASP A 144 -3.75 -14.02 -4.84
C ASP A 144 -3.69 -15.56 -4.91
N ARG A 145 -4.80 -16.26 -4.60
CA ARG A 145 -4.84 -17.74 -4.71
C ARG A 145 -4.65 -18.20 -6.15
N GLU A 146 -5.23 -17.51 -7.13
CA GLU A 146 -5.02 -17.82 -8.55
C GLU A 146 -3.56 -17.59 -8.94
N TYR A 147 -2.95 -16.49 -8.50
CA TYR A 147 -1.54 -16.20 -8.75
C TYR A 147 -0.61 -17.24 -8.11
N LEU A 148 -0.92 -17.67 -6.89
CA LEU A 148 -0.12 -18.63 -6.14
C LEU A 148 -0.36 -20.08 -6.56
N ALA A 149 -1.45 -20.39 -7.27
CA ALA A 149 -1.77 -21.73 -7.73
C ALA A 149 -0.64 -22.32 -8.62
N GLY A 150 -0.14 -23.48 -8.23
CA GLY A 150 0.95 -24.15 -8.94
C GLY A 150 2.34 -23.55 -8.74
N ARG A 151 2.50 -22.58 -7.83
CA ARG A 151 3.79 -22.01 -7.44
C ARG A 151 4.23 -22.55 -6.08
N VAL A 152 5.53 -22.50 -5.83
CA VAL A 152 6.05 -22.81 -4.50
C VAL A 152 5.69 -21.66 -3.57
N LEU A 153 4.91 -21.96 -2.51
CA LEU A 153 4.41 -20.98 -1.55
C LEU A 153 5.51 -20.60 -0.53
N ASN A 154 6.63 -20.09 -1.00
CA ASN A 154 7.68 -19.54 -0.14
C ASN A 154 8.11 -18.18 -0.69
N GLY A 155 8.25 -17.23 0.22
CA GLY A 155 8.75 -15.90 -0.08
C GLY A 155 7.76 -14.78 0.26
N ASP A 156 8.26 -13.58 0.15
CA ASP A 156 7.63 -12.33 0.64
C ASP A 156 6.18 -12.12 0.16
N TYR A 157 5.83 -12.62 -1.04
CA TYR A 157 4.48 -12.43 -1.55
C TYR A 157 3.44 -13.27 -0.78
N ALA A 158 3.71 -14.56 -0.59
CA ALA A 158 2.79 -15.45 0.11
C ALA A 158 2.71 -15.11 1.61
N ASP A 159 3.86 -14.85 2.23
CA ASP A 159 3.98 -14.63 3.66
C ASP A 159 3.67 -13.18 4.08
N GLY A 160 3.89 -12.24 3.16
CA GLY A 160 3.62 -10.82 3.35
C GLY A 160 2.26 -10.40 2.78
N TYR A 161 2.17 -10.21 1.46
CA TYR A 161 1.01 -9.58 0.82
C TYR A 161 -0.28 -10.39 0.93
N TYR A 162 -0.25 -11.70 0.65
CA TYR A 162 -1.44 -12.55 0.78
C TYR A 162 -1.92 -12.64 2.23
N ALA A 163 -0.99 -12.86 3.17
CA ALA A 163 -1.32 -12.88 4.59
C ALA A 163 -1.87 -11.53 5.08
N HIS A 164 -1.36 -10.41 4.56
CA HIS A 164 -1.85 -9.06 4.84
C HIS A 164 -3.30 -8.87 4.37
N ASN A 165 -3.63 -9.29 3.15
CA ASN A 165 -4.99 -9.22 2.62
C ASN A 165 -5.98 -10.05 3.46
N LEU A 166 -5.57 -11.26 3.88
CA LEU A 166 -6.38 -12.10 4.78
C LEU A 166 -6.55 -11.46 6.16
N HIS A 167 -5.53 -10.78 6.68
CA HIS A 167 -5.62 -10.09 7.96
C HIS A 167 -6.64 -8.94 7.92
N PHE A 168 -6.63 -8.14 6.86
CA PHE A 168 -7.63 -7.11 6.64
C PHE A 168 -9.04 -7.69 6.46
N LEU A 169 -9.17 -8.81 5.73
CA LEU A 169 -10.44 -9.52 5.59
C LEU A 169 -10.98 -9.96 6.95
N TRP A 170 -10.14 -10.61 7.76
CA TRP A 170 -10.50 -11.00 9.12
C TRP A 170 -10.98 -9.82 9.97
N ALA A 171 -10.23 -8.73 9.97
CA ALA A 171 -10.57 -7.53 10.74
C ALA A 171 -11.91 -6.92 10.29
N SER A 172 -12.11 -6.78 8.97
CA SER A 172 -13.34 -6.23 8.39
C SER A 172 -14.58 -7.09 8.74
N LEU A 173 -14.48 -8.42 8.58
CA LEU A 173 -15.53 -9.35 8.94
C LEU A 173 -15.87 -9.34 10.44
N ALA A 174 -14.84 -9.18 11.29
CA ALA A 174 -15.03 -9.06 12.73
C ALA A 174 -15.79 -7.77 13.08
N MET A 175 -15.47 -6.65 12.44
CA MET A 175 -16.16 -5.36 12.63
C MET A 175 -17.61 -5.38 12.13
N GLU A 176 -17.90 -6.19 11.11
CA GLU A 176 -19.28 -6.43 10.63
C GLU A 176 -20.08 -7.40 11.50
N GLY A 177 -19.47 -8.07 12.48
CA GLY A 177 -20.12 -9.12 13.27
C GLY A 177 -20.27 -10.46 12.54
N ARG A 178 -19.58 -10.69 11.44
CA ARG A 178 -19.56 -11.94 10.65
C ARG A 178 -18.61 -12.97 11.27
N HIS A 179 -18.88 -13.36 12.51
CA HIS A 179 -17.94 -14.13 13.36
C HIS A 179 -17.51 -15.48 12.76
N ALA A 180 -18.43 -16.21 12.15
CA ALA A 180 -18.13 -17.52 11.56
C ALA A 180 -17.12 -17.41 10.40
N GLU A 181 -17.29 -16.41 9.57
CA GLU A 181 -16.40 -16.12 8.44
C GLU A 181 -15.05 -15.58 8.93
N ALA A 182 -15.07 -14.65 9.88
CA ALA A 182 -13.85 -14.13 10.50
C ALA A 182 -13.00 -15.26 11.11
N LEU A 183 -13.65 -16.20 11.83
CA LEU A 183 -12.95 -17.35 12.41
C LEU A 183 -12.36 -18.29 11.33
N LYS A 184 -13.04 -18.47 10.20
CA LYS A 184 -12.52 -19.26 9.07
C LYS A 184 -11.26 -18.62 8.51
N VAL A 185 -11.27 -17.31 8.27
CA VAL A 185 -10.10 -16.56 7.75
C VAL A 185 -8.95 -16.56 8.75
N ALA A 186 -9.23 -16.40 10.06
CA ALA A 186 -8.20 -16.47 11.11
C ALA A 186 -7.49 -17.83 11.15
N ARG A 187 -8.24 -18.92 10.91
CA ARG A 187 -7.65 -20.28 10.81
C ARG A 187 -6.77 -20.42 9.57
N GLU A 188 -7.17 -19.88 8.44
CA GLU A 188 -6.37 -19.84 7.21
C GLU A 188 -5.05 -19.11 7.42
N LEU A 189 -5.07 -17.93 8.04
CA LEU A 189 -3.88 -17.17 8.44
C LEU A 189 -2.93 -17.98 9.34
N LYS A 190 -3.47 -18.71 10.32
CA LYS A 190 -2.67 -19.53 11.23
C LYS A 190 -2.00 -20.71 10.52
N ILE A 191 -2.71 -21.37 9.60
CA ILE A 191 -2.19 -22.51 8.84
C ILE A 191 -1.05 -22.04 7.92
N GLY A 192 -1.22 -20.93 7.21
CA GLY A 192 -0.17 -20.35 6.36
C GLY A 192 1.14 -20.10 7.10
N ARG A 193 1.08 -19.59 8.33
CA ARG A 193 2.27 -19.37 9.18
C ARG A 193 2.87 -20.64 9.79
N ALA A 194 2.17 -21.74 9.83
CA ALA A 194 2.65 -23.01 10.42
C ALA A 194 3.43 -23.88 9.42
N HIS A 195 3.46 -23.51 8.14
CA HIS A 195 4.15 -24.21 7.08
C HIS A 195 5.38 -23.47 6.53
N VAL A 196 5.84 -22.44 7.24
CA VAL A 196 7.07 -21.69 6.96
C VAL A 196 8.19 -22.09 7.90
#